data_90bb9c5536da72407fb8f786d22a925b
#
_entry.id   90bb9c5536da72407fb8f786d22a925b
#
_cell.length_a   1.000
_cell.length_b   1.000
_cell.length_c   1.000
_cell.angle_alpha   90.00
_cell.angle_beta   90.00
_cell.angle_gamma   90.00
#
_symmetry.space_group_name_H-M   'P 1'
#
loop_
_entity.id
_entity.type
_entity.pdbx_description
1 polymer ?
#
loop_
_entity_poly.entity_id
_entity_poly.type
_entity_poly.pdbx_seq_one_letter_code
_entity_poly.pdbx_strand_id
1 'polypeptide(L)'
;MFIVAISVYKGLQNGIRKLSNFNIILVIIFLTLILLTGPTKYIVINTIEPFAYVIKNYLSLSLLKSQYSLDWTVFYWAWYIALAPAVGAFIVNISNNKTVRELIFGALIVGSLGNIFHIGVLSNISIFFYENGILDAPKIYLDQSLTSHALVIETISSFNFGTLFLILFTVIAVVF
;
A
#
# COMPACT_ATOMS: atom_id res chain seq x y z
N MET A 1 -3.32 -19.43 4.53
CA MET A 1 -3.96 -19.99 5.73
C MET A 1 -3.02 -20.90 6.55
N PHE A 2 -2.32 -21.87 5.97
CA PHE A 2 -1.44 -22.79 6.73
C PHE A 2 -0.27 -22.09 7.44
N ILE A 3 0.41 -21.17 6.78
CA ILE A 3 1.54 -20.39 7.32
C ILE A 3 1.09 -19.53 8.50
N VAL A 4 -0.08 -18.89 8.38
CA VAL A 4 -0.67 -18.08 9.45
C VAL A 4 -1.05 -18.95 10.65
N ALA A 5 -1.64 -20.13 10.42
CA ALA A 5 -1.99 -21.06 11.49
C ALA A 5 -0.77 -21.52 12.29
N ILE A 6 0.34 -21.87 11.61
CA ILE A 6 1.62 -22.21 12.27
C ILE A 6 2.19 -21.02 13.03
N SER A 7 2.07 -19.82 12.47
CA SER A 7 2.56 -18.59 13.11
C SER A 7 1.78 -18.26 14.39
N VAL A 8 0.47 -18.43 14.37
CA VAL A 8 -0.40 -18.25 15.54
C VAL A 8 -0.09 -19.29 16.61
N TYR A 9 0.12 -20.56 16.21
CA TYR A 9 0.48 -21.64 17.15
C TYR A 9 1.79 -21.36 17.89
N LYS A 10 2.79 -20.74 17.24
CA LYS A 10 4.05 -20.32 17.87
C LYS A 10 3.96 -19.07 18.75
N GLY A 11 2.78 -18.49 18.87
CA GLY A 11 2.49 -17.32 19.70
C GLY A 11 2.71 -15.97 19.01
N LEU A 12 1.94 -14.96 19.47
CA LEU A 12 1.92 -13.61 18.87
C LEU A 12 3.31 -12.97 18.74
N GLN A 13 4.14 -13.08 19.78
CA GLN A 13 5.45 -12.41 19.78
C GLN A 13 6.50 -13.10 18.92
N ASN A 14 6.49 -14.41 18.83
CA ASN A 14 7.54 -15.18 18.13
C ASN A 14 7.15 -15.57 16.71
N GLY A 15 5.88 -15.84 16.47
CA GLY A 15 5.39 -16.25 15.16
C GLY A 15 5.01 -15.06 14.27
N ILE A 16 4.00 -14.29 14.67
CA ILE A 16 3.44 -13.19 13.88
C ILE A 16 4.48 -12.09 13.64
N ARG A 17 5.25 -11.70 14.67
CA ARG A 17 6.29 -10.67 14.54
C ARG A 17 7.37 -11.05 13.52
N LYS A 18 7.85 -12.31 13.54
CA LYS A 18 8.87 -12.76 12.58
C LYS A 18 8.33 -12.81 11.16
N LEU A 19 7.08 -13.27 11.00
CA LEU A 19 6.41 -13.34 9.70
C LEU A 19 6.18 -11.94 9.13
N SER A 20 5.69 -11.00 9.95
CA SER A 20 5.50 -9.61 9.56
C SER A 20 6.82 -8.93 9.17
N ASN A 21 7.88 -9.09 9.97
CA ASN A 21 9.19 -8.54 9.63
C ASN A 21 9.73 -9.09 8.31
N PHE A 22 9.58 -10.40 8.08
CA PHE A 22 9.99 -11.03 6.83
C PHE A 22 9.20 -10.45 5.64
N ASN A 23 7.88 -10.29 5.80
CA ASN A 23 7.05 -9.69 4.75
C ASN A 23 7.43 -8.25 4.44
N ILE A 24 7.68 -7.41 5.47
CA ILE A 24 8.14 -6.03 5.29
C ILE A 24 9.44 -5.98 4.48
N ILE A 25 10.40 -6.85 4.79
CA ILE A 25 11.67 -6.91 4.06
C ILE A 25 11.42 -7.30 2.60
N LEU A 26 10.57 -8.30 2.34
CA LEU A 26 10.21 -8.70 0.97
C LEU A 26 9.54 -7.56 0.20
N VAL A 27 8.60 -6.84 0.82
CA VAL A 27 7.94 -5.68 0.19
C VAL A 27 8.95 -4.58 -0.15
N ILE A 28 9.88 -4.27 0.75
CA ILE A 28 10.91 -3.25 0.51
C ILE A 28 11.82 -3.67 -0.65
N ILE A 29 12.27 -4.94 -0.67
CA ILE A 29 13.08 -5.48 -1.77
C ILE A 29 12.31 -5.39 -3.08
N PHE A 30 11.06 -5.84 -3.11
CA PHE A 30 10.20 -5.83 -4.28
C PHE A 30 10.02 -4.42 -4.85
N LEU A 31 9.63 -3.44 -4.02
CA LEU A 31 9.45 -2.06 -4.44
C LEU A 31 10.76 -1.40 -4.90
N THR A 32 11.87 -1.73 -4.25
CA THR A 32 13.20 -1.22 -4.65
C THR A 32 13.61 -1.79 -6.00
N LEU A 33 13.42 -3.07 -6.24
CA LEU A 33 13.70 -3.70 -7.55
C LEU A 33 12.85 -3.08 -8.65
N ILE A 34 11.55 -2.89 -8.41
CA ILE A 34 10.66 -2.22 -9.36
C ILE A 34 11.13 -0.78 -9.62
N LEU A 35 11.52 -0.04 -8.60
CA LEU A 35 12.01 1.33 -8.74
C LEU A 35 13.31 1.38 -9.56
N LEU A 36 14.24 0.44 -9.37
CA LEU A 36 15.51 0.39 -10.08
C LEU A 36 15.37 -0.06 -11.53
N THR A 37 14.43 -0.94 -11.82
CA THR A 37 14.19 -1.48 -13.18
C THR A 37 13.20 -0.66 -14.00
N GLY A 38 12.38 0.15 -13.32
CA GLY A 38 11.36 1.00 -13.93
C GLY A 38 11.87 2.42 -14.25
N PRO A 39 10.98 3.30 -14.69
CA PRO A 39 11.28 4.71 -14.97
C PRO A 39 11.43 5.52 -13.69
N THR A 40 12.50 5.33 -12.95
CA THR A 40 12.76 5.91 -11.62
C THR A 40 12.49 7.41 -11.56
N LYS A 41 13.00 8.17 -12.55
CA LYS A 41 12.80 9.63 -12.61
C LYS A 41 11.33 10.00 -12.68
N TYR A 42 10.57 9.30 -13.53
CA TYR A 42 9.13 9.52 -13.68
C TYR A 42 8.39 9.23 -12.38
N ILE A 43 8.68 8.09 -11.75
CA ILE A 43 8.07 7.67 -10.49
C ILE A 43 8.31 8.70 -9.38
N VAL A 44 9.57 9.15 -9.21
CA VAL A 44 9.93 10.10 -8.15
C VAL A 44 9.24 11.44 -8.34
N ILE A 45 9.29 11.99 -9.56
CA ILE A 45 8.66 13.29 -9.86
C ILE A 45 7.15 13.20 -9.64
N ASN A 46 6.47 12.22 -10.24
CA ASN A 46 5.02 12.07 -10.14
C ASN A 46 4.54 11.60 -8.74
N THR A 47 5.43 11.21 -7.85
CA THR A 47 5.10 11.01 -6.44
C THR A 47 5.22 12.32 -5.66
N ILE A 48 6.28 13.09 -5.88
CA ILE A 48 6.57 14.30 -5.08
C ILE A 48 5.69 15.48 -5.49
N GLU A 49 5.48 15.71 -6.79
CA GLU A 49 4.70 16.86 -7.28
C GLU A 49 3.26 16.89 -6.77
N PRO A 50 2.45 15.80 -6.85
CA PRO A 50 1.11 15.79 -6.29
C PRO A 50 1.10 16.00 -4.78
N PHE A 51 2.07 15.46 -4.06
CA PHE A 51 2.21 15.65 -2.62
C PHE A 51 2.49 17.12 -2.26
N ALA A 52 3.41 17.76 -2.98
CA ALA A 52 3.69 19.17 -2.83
C ALA A 52 2.47 20.05 -3.18
N TYR A 53 1.71 19.66 -4.22
CA TYR A 53 0.47 20.32 -4.60
C TYR A 53 -0.60 20.25 -3.50
N VAL A 54 -0.78 19.07 -2.88
CA VAL A 54 -1.72 18.88 -1.77
C VAL A 54 -1.34 19.76 -0.58
N ILE A 55 -0.06 19.81 -0.20
CA ILE A 55 0.40 20.66 0.90
C ILE A 55 0.15 22.14 0.59
N LYS A 56 0.50 22.60 -0.61
CA LYS A 56 0.34 23.99 -1.04
C LYS A 56 -1.13 24.43 -1.08
N ASN A 57 -2.03 23.54 -1.48
CA ASN A 57 -3.45 23.83 -1.67
C ASN A 57 -4.33 23.19 -0.59
N TYR A 58 -3.76 22.83 0.56
CA TYR A 58 -4.45 22.07 1.59
C TYR A 58 -5.79 22.68 2.01
N LEU A 59 -5.82 23.98 2.26
CA LEU A 59 -7.06 24.67 2.69
C LEU A 59 -8.12 24.67 1.60
N SER A 60 -7.77 24.97 0.37
CA SER A 60 -8.72 24.97 -0.74
C SER A 60 -9.28 23.59 -1.04
N LEU A 61 -8.43 22.58 -1.01
CA LEU A 61 -8.84 21.18 -1.20
C LEU A 61 -9.73 20.66 -0.06
N SER A 62 -9.45 21.06 1.17
CA SER A 62 -10.24 20.66 2.34
C SER A 62 -11.64 21.30 2.36
N LEU A 63 -11.81 22.43 1.69
CA LEU A 63 -13.09 23.14 1.59
C LEU A 63 -13.92 22.74 0.36
N LEU A 64 -13.37 21.90 -0.52
CA LEU A 64 -14.09 21.38 -1.67
C LEU A 64 -15.23 20.45 -1.22
N LYS A 65 -16.45 20.85 -1.53
CA LYS A 65 -17.69 20.10 -1.23
C LYS A 65 -18.26 19.53 -2.53
N SER A 66 -17.69 18.43 -3.02
CA SER A 66 -18.35 17.62 -4.04
C SER A 66 -19.13 16.48 -3.38
N GLN A 67 -20.22 16.01 -3.99
CA GLN A 67 -20.94 14.84 -3.47
C GLN A 67 -20.03 13.61 -3.33
N TYR A 68 -19.21 13.36 -4.34
CA TYR A 68 -18.20 12.29 -4.31
C TYR A 68 -17.25 12.40 -3.11
N SER A 69 -16.74 13.60 -2.82
CA SER A 69 -15.85 13.84 -1.68
C SER A 69 -16.54 13.59 -0.35
N LEU A 70 -17.82 13.97 -0.22
CA LEU A 70 -18.60 13.75 1.00
C LEU A 70 -18.87 12.26 1.24
N ASP A 71 -19.26 11.53 0.21
CA ASP A 71 -19.57 10.10 0.30
C ASP A 71 -18.34 9.29 0.76
N TRP A 72 -17.17 9.56 0.18
CA TRP A 72 -15.91 8.94 0.60
C TRP A 72 -15.48 9.33 2.02
N THR A 73 -15.69 10.59 2.39
CA THR A 73 -15.38 11.05 3.75
C THR A 73 -16.23 10.33 4.78
N VAL A 74 -17.55 10.24 4.55
CA VAL A 74 -18.48 9.53 5.44
C VAL A 74 -18.10 8.04 5.53
N PHE A 75 -17.80 7.40 4.40
CA PHE A 75 -17.41 6.00 4.35
C PHE A 75 -16.16 5.72 5.19
N TYR A 76 -15.08 6.48 5.00
CA TYR A 76 -13.84 6.27 5.72
C TYR A 76 -13.96 6.55 7.22
N TRP A 77 -14.66 7.61 7.61
CA TRP A 77 -14.90 7.90 9.02
C TRP A 77 -15.72 6.82 9.70
N ALA A 78 -16.78 6.33 9.06
CA ALA A 78 -17.58 5.22 9.57
C ALA A 78 -16.74 3.96 9.76
N TRP A 79 -15.89 3.64 8.78
CA TRP A 79 -14.98 2.50 8.85
C TRP A 79 -13.97 2.63 9.98
N TYR A 80 -13.29 3.77 10.11
CA TYR A 80 -12.34 3.98 11.20
C TYR A 80 -12.98 3.88 12.58
N ILE A 81 -14.16 4.47 12.77
CA ILE A 81 -14.89 4.40 14.05
C ILE A 81 -15.28 2.95 14.37
N ALA A 82 -15.75 2.20 13.38
CA ALA A 82 -16.13 0.80 13.57
C ALA A 82 -14.95 -0.10 13.96
N LEU A 83 -13.76 0.14 13.39
CA LEU A 83 -12.56 -0.66 13.66
C LEU A 83 -11.75 -0.17 14.86
N ALA A 84 -11.95 1.06 15.32
CA ALA A 84 -11.15 1.68 16.39
C ALA A 84 -11.06 0.84 17.67
N PRO A 85 -12.13 0.22 18.21
CA PRO A 85 -12.03 -0.59 19.41
C PRO A 85 -11.14 -1.82 19.23
N ALA A 86 -11.29 -2.54 18.12
CA ALA A 86 -10.51 -3.74 17.83
C ALA A 86 -9.02 -3.42 17.59
N VAL A 87 -8.75 -2.38 16.79
CA VAL A 87 -7.39 -1.90 16.51
C VAL A 87 -6.74 -1.34 17.78
N GLY A 88 -7.49 -0.60 18.61
CA GLY A 88 -6.99 -0.07 19.87
C GLY A 88 -6.59 -1.18 20.85
N ALA A 89 -7.43 -2.20 21.01
CA ALA A 89 -7.11 -3.36 21.84
C ALA A 89 -5.86 -4.12 21.31
N PHE A 90 -5.75 -4.29 20.01
CA PHE A 90 -4.57 -4.90 19.38
C PHE A 90 -3.30 -4.09 19.65
N ILE A 91 -3.33 -2.77 19.43
CA ILE A 91 -2.18 -1.88 19.66
C ILE A 91 -1.73 -1.95 21.13
N VAL A 92 -2.64 -1.90 22.10
CA VAL A 92 -2.29 -2.02 23.52
C VAL A 92 -1.56 -3.32 23.81
N ASN A 93 -2.04 -4.44 23.26
CA ASN A 93 -1.44 -5.76 23.49
C ASN A 93 -0.04 -5.93 22.89
N ILE A 94 0.27 -5.26 21.78
CA ILE A 94 1.59 -5.37 21.14
C ILE A 94 2.58 -4.30 21.58
N SER A 95 2.13 -3.27 22.28
CA SER A 95 2.90 -2.05 22.59
C SER A 95 3.65 -2.12 23.91
N ASN A 96 3.99 -3.30 24.38
CA ASN A 96 4.71 -3.48 25.65
C ASN A 96 5.98 -2.59 25.69
N ASN A 97 6.11 -1.81 26.76
CA ASN A 97 7.23 -0.90 27.04
C ASN A 97 7.38 0.28 26.04
N LYS A 98 6.33 0.64 25.29
CA LYS A 98 6.33 1.82 24.42
C LYS A 98 5.53 2.96 25.04
N THR A 99 6.01 4.17 24.86
CA THR A 99 5.26 5.37 25.24
C THR A 99 4.16 5.66 24.20
N VAL A 100 3.09 6.31 24.63
CA VAL A 100 1.99 6.74 23.75
C VAL A 100 2.52 7.62 22.59
N ARG A 101 3.51 8.49 22.88
CA ARG A 101 4.15 9.33 21.88
C ARG A 101 4.85 8.49 20.79
N GLU A 102 5.65 7.50 21.17
CA GLU A 102 6.32 6.60 20.22
C GLU A 102 5.31 5.85 19.34
N LEU A 103 4.19 5.43 19.90
CA LEU A 103 3.13 4.75 19.16
C LEU A 103 2.48 5.67 18.12
N ILE A 104 2.11 6.89 18.53
CA ILE A 104 1.47 7.87 17.65
C ILE A 104 2.44 8.25 16.51
N PHE A 105 3.69 8.62 16.82
CA PHE A 105 4.67 8.98 15.81
C PHE A 105 5.00 7.80 14.89
N GLY A 106 5.16 6.60 15.43
CA GLY A 106 5.40 5.40 14.63
C GLY A 106 4.26 5.11 13.66
N ALA A 107 3.02 5.13 14.14
CA ALA A 107 1.85 4.87 13.30
C ALA A 107 1.65 5.95 12.23
N LEU A 108 1.77 7.24 12.59
CA LEU A 108 1.56 8.34 11.64
C LEU A 108 2.69 8.46 10.62
N ILE A 109 3.95 8.47 11.07
CA ILE A 109 5.07 8.73 10.16
C ILE A 109 5.42 7.48 9.37
N VAL A 110 5.67 6.36 10.03
CA VAL A 110 6.13 5.14 9.35
C VAL A 110 5.03 4.56 8.48
N GLY A 111 3.78 4.53 8.97
CA GLY A 111 2.63 4.05 8.20
C GLY A 111 2.35 4.92 6.97
N SER A 112 2.37 6.24 7.13
CA SER A 112 2.14 7.16 6.00
C SER A 112 3.27 7.10 4.96
N LEU A 113 4.53 7.07 5.38
CA LEU A 113 5.67 6.94 4.47
C LEU A 113 5.65 5.61 3.73
N GLY A 114 5.32 4.51 4.42
CA GLY A 114 5.17 3.20 3.80
C GLY A 114 4.09 3.20 2.71
N ASN A 115 2.93 3.78 2.99
CA ASN A 115 1.85 3.92 2.01
C ASN A 115 2.23 4.81 0.83
N ILE A 116 2.85 5.98 1.06
CA ILE A 116 3.30 6.88 0.00
C ILE A 116 4.31 6.17 -0.90
N PHE A 117 5.25 5.43 -0.32
CA PHE A 117 6.24 4.68 -1.08
C PHE A 117 5.59 3.55 -1.91
N HIS A 118 4.73 2.75 -1.29
CA HIS A 118 4.05 1.64 -1.96
C HIS A 118 3.15 2.10 -3.12
N ILE A 119 2.24 3.03 -2.84
CA ILE A 119 1.32 3.58 -3.83
C ILE A 119 2.09 4.39 -4.87
N GLY A 120 3.04 5.23 -4.45
CA GLY A 120 3.85 6.05 -5.33
C GLY A 120 4.60 5.23 -6.37
N VAL A 121 5.19 4.11 -5.99
CA VAL A 121 5.90 3.24 -6.93
C VAL A 121 4.94 2.52 -7.85
N LEU A 122 3.96 1.78 -7.33
CA LEU A 122 3.10 0.93 -8.15
C LEU A 122 2.14 1.71 -9.04
N SER A 123 1.52 2.78 -8.52
CA SER A 123 0.58 3.56 -9.32
C SER A 123 1.26 4.33 -10.44
N ASN A 124 2.40 4.95 -10.18
CA ASN A 124 3.11 5.72 -11.22
C ASN A 124 3.68 4.83 -12.33
N ILE A 125 4.03 3.58 -12.04
CA ILE A 125 4.42 2.64 -13.08
C ILE A 125 3.23 2.25 -13.95
N SER A 126 2.08 1.98 -13.35
CA SER A 126 0.87 1.68 -14.09
C SER A 126 0.47 2.83 -15.01
N ILE A 127 0.57 4.08 -14.52
CA ILE A 127 0.33 5.28 -15.33
C ILE A 127 1.37 5.41 -16.46
N PHE A 128 2.65 5.20 -16.15
CA PHE A 128 3.71 5.24 -17.16
C PHE A 128 3.47 4.22 -18.29
N PHE A 129 3.09 2.99 -17.96
CA PHE A 129 2.80 1.97 -18.96
C PHE A 129 1.55 2.30 -19.77
N TYR A 130 0.54 2.92 -19.16
CA TYR A 130 -0.63 3.41 -19.85
C TYR A 130 -0.28 4.53 -20.84
N GLU A 131 0.48 5.54 -20.43
CA GLU A 131 0.90 6.66 -21.28
C GLU A 131 1.77 6.22 -22.48
N ASN A 132 2.55 5.15 -22.29
CA ASN A 132 3.38 4.58 -23.37
C ASN A 132 2.66 3.50 -24.20
N GLY A 133 1.36 3.28 -23.97
CA GLY A 133 0.57 2.32 -24.74
C GLY A 133 0.92 0.84 -24.47
N ILE A 134 1.64 0.55 -23.37
CA ILE A 134 2.03 -0.81 -22.97
C ILE A 134 0.85 -1.49 -22.26
N LEU A 135 0.05 -0.74 -21.53
CA LEU A 135 -1.04 -1.23 -20.69
C LEU A 135 -2.30 -0.38 -20.91
N ASP A 136 -3.44 -1.00 -21.15
CA ASP A 136 -4.73 -0.32 -21.22
C ASP A 136 -5.43 -0.37 -19.82
N ALA A 137 -4.92 0.45 -18.90
CA ALA A 137 -5.40 0.48 -17.52
C ALA A 137 -6.91 0.76 -17.40
N PRO A 138 -7.52 1.72 -18.13
CA PRO A 138 -8.97 1.94 -18.07
C PRO A 138 -9.79 0.73 -18.51
N LYS A 139 -9.38 0.02 -19.56
CA LYS A 139 -10.05 -1.18 -20.04
C LYS A 139 -10.02 -2.30 -19.01
N ILE A 140 -8.86 -2.54 -18.40
CA ILE A 140 -8.69 -3.57 -17.36
C ILE A 140 -9.53 -3.22 -16.14
N TYR A 141 -9.57 -1.95 -15.73
CA TYR A 141 -10.33 -1.51 -14.56
C TYR A 141 -11.84 -1.59 -14.77
N LEU A 142 -12.33 -1.30 -15.98
CA LEU A 142 -13.75 -1.31 -16.33
C LEU A 142 -14.27 -2.72 -16.66
N ASP A 143 -13.39 -3.67 -16.90
CA ASP A 143 -13.79 -5.05 -17.19
C ASP A 143 -14.27 -5.75 -15.91
N GLN A 144 -15.57 -5.89 -15.77
CA GLN A 144 -16.21 -6.53 -14.62
C GLN A 144 -15.90 -8.05 -14.50
N SER A 145 -15.36 -8.66 -15.55
CA SER A 145 -14.92 -10.06 -15.51
C SER A 145 -13.58 -10.24 -14.80
N LEU A 146 -12.82 -9.16 -14.65
CA LEU A 146 -11.50 -9.16 -14.02
C LEU A 146 -11.60 -8.82 -12.52
N THR A 147 -10.68 -9.39 -11.76
CA THR A 147 -10.58 -9.08 -10.33
C THR A 147 -9.96 -7.69 -10.12
N SER A 148 -10.23 -7.07 -8.96
CA SER A 148 -9.62 -5.79 -8.59
C SER A 148 -8.09 -5.79 -8.60
N HIS A 149 -7.47 -6.97 -8.58
CA HIS A 149 -6.01 -7.13 -8.62
C HIS A 149 -5.45 -7.28 -10.04
N ALA A 150 -6.31 -7.42 -11.06
CA ALA A 150 -5.88 -7.64 -12.43
C ALA A 150 -4.94 -6.53 -12.92
N LEU A 151 -5.26 -5.27 -12.62
CA LEU A 151 -4.41 -4.14 -13.00
C LEU A 151 -3.00 -4.23 -12.40
N VAL A 152 -2.87 -4.64 -11.15
CA VAL A 152 -1.57 -4.81 -10.49
C VAL A 152 -0.78 -5.95 -11.14
N ILE A 153 -1.45 -7.09 -11.40
CA ILE A 153 -0.84 -8.25 -12.04
C ILE A 153 -0.36 -7.92 -13.44
N GLU A 154 -1.19 -7.26 -14.26
CA GLU A 154 -0.83 -6.84 -15.61
C GLU A 154 0.31 -5.82 -15.61
N THR A 155 0.29 -4.85 -14.69
CA THR A 155 1.38 -3.88 -14.51
C THR A 155 2.70 -4.58 -14.21
N ILE A 156 2.69 -5.55 -13.28
CA ILE A 156 3.88 -6.31 -12.90
C ILE A 156 4.36 -7.20 -14.05
N SER A 157 3.45 -7.85 -14.79
CA SER A 157 3.79 -8.72 -15.92
C SER A 157 4.39 -7.96 -17.11
N SER A 158 4.09 -6.68 -17.23
CA SER A 158 4.59 -5.81 -18.31
C SER A 158 6.07 -5.43 -18.20
N PHE A 159 6.73 -5.78 -17.07
CA PHE A 159 8.19 -5.62 -16.94
C PHE A 159 8.97 -6.70 -17.72
N ASN A 160 10.20 -6.38 -18.10
CA ASN A 160 11.12 -7.36 -18.70
C ASN A 160 11.37 -8.59 -17.81
N PHE A 161 11.31 -8.42 -16.49
CA PHE A 161 11.41 -9.48 -15.49
C PHE A 161 10.06 -9.77 -14.83
N GLY A 162 8.95 -9.56 -15.54
CA GLY A 162 7.60 -9.64 -15.02
C GLY A 162 7.27 -10.95 -14.30
N THR A 163 7.71 -12.08 -14.84
CA THR A 163 7.49 -13.39 -14.20
C THR A 163 8.16 -13.48 -12.82
N LEU A 164 9.39 -12.99 -12.67
CA LEU A 164 10.09 -12.97 -11.39
C LEU A 164 9.39 -12.05 -10.39
N PHE A 165 8.95 -10.89 -10.84
CA PHE A 165 8.20 -9.95 -10.01
C PHE A 165 6.84 -10.49 -9.60
N LEU A 166 6.14 -11.21 -10.48
CA LEU A 166 4.89 -11.90 -10.13
C LEU A 166 5.10 -12.99 -9.08
N ILE A 167 6.17 -13.75 -9.17
CA ILE A 167 6.51 -14.75 -8.14
C ILE A 167 6.75 -14.06 -6.79
N LEU A 168 7.53 -12.99 -6.74
CA LEU A 168 7.78 -12.22 -5.52
C LEU A 168 6.49 -11.63 -4.96
N PHE A 169 5.64 -11.04 -5.80
CA PHE A 169 4.35 -10.50 -5.41
C PHE A 169 3.42 -11.57 -4.84
N THR A 170 3.39 -12.75 -5.47
CA THR A 170 2.59 -13.88 -5.00
C THR A 170 3.08 -14.37 -3.63
N VAL A 171 4.41 -14.47 -3.43
CA VAL A 171 4.98 -14.84 -2.12
C VAL A 171 4.59 -13.81 -1.05
N ILE A 172 4.68 -12.52 -1.35
CA ILE A 172 4.26 -11.44 -0.43
C ILE A 172 2.78 -11.60 -0.07
N ALA A 173 1.91 -11.80 -1.07
CA ALA A 173 0.48 -11.96 -0.87
C ALA A 173 0.09 -13.21 -0.08
N VAL A 174 0.84 -14.31 -0.21
CA VAL A 174 0.61 -15.56 0.54
C VAL A 174 1.10 -15.44 1.99
N VAL A 175 2.16 -14.66 2.22
CA VAL A 175 2.73 -14.45 3.56
C VAL A 175 1.92 -13.43 4.36
N PHE A 176 1.27 -12.48 3.68
CA PHE A 176 0.40 -11.47 4.29
C PHE A 176 -0.97 -12.05 4.64
#